data_18331dea96798eb56a9823622b912e5c
#
_entry.id   18331dea96798eb56a9823622b912e5c
#
_cell.length_a   1.000
_cell.length_b   1.000
_cell.length_c   1.000
_cell.angle_alpha   90.00
_cell.angle_beta   90.00
_cell.angle_gamma   90.00
#
_symmetry.space_group_name_H-M   'P 1'
#
loop_
_entity.id
_entity.type
_entity.pdbx_description
1 polymer ?
#
loop_
_entity_poly.entity_id
_entity_poly.type
_entity_poly.pdbx_seq_one_letter_code
_entity_poly.pdbx_strand_id
1 'polypeptide(L)'
;MRKFLILACLTAPAAPALAGTWTAPEGCEVFMTVQSKACRVSHYYKCSADAPGDQWRVDLDQEGPFFFSRIDREAQWVESFDPVRQTLDPAPSDPASFSELLASGVDTWDFGLSKADGTGSRAAGYDRLTGATVVIDGITLRETEVEFTEYDRDGTVLRQSRGNEYLHPEWRLFFAGPGETDLGDGRWLPIDGSPLQFIFPGEEGFLSSQPLFDCDALTAELPVWRVAHEP
;
A
#
# COMPACT_ATOMS: atom_id res chain seq x y z
N MET A 1 -0.63 -58.92 35.11
CA MET A 1 -1.57 -57.79 35.13
C MET A 1 -0.87 -56.57 34.48
N ARG A 2 -1.16 -56.31 33.21
CA ARG A 2 -0.60 -55.15 32.46
C ARG A 2 -1.50 -53.91 32.67
N LYS A 3 -0.95 -52.88 33.30
CA LYS A 3 -1.62 -51.61 33.47
C LYS A 3 -1.48 -50.80 32.18
N PHE A 4 -2.57 -50.54 31.46
CA PHE A 4 -2.64 -49.59 30.34
C PHE A 4 -2.73 -48.17 30.92
N LEU A 5 -1.74 -47.35 30.62
CA LEU A 5 -1.80 -45.89 30.85
C LEU A 5 -2.50 -45.25 29.65
N ILE A 6 -3.70 -44.68 29.86
CA ILE A 6 -4.39 -43.89 28.86
C ILE A 6 -3.85 -42.47 28.97
N LEU A 7 -3.12 -42.04 27.94
CA LEU A 7 -2.63 -40.67 27.80
C LEU A 7 -3.78 -39.82 27.20
N ALA A 8 -4.41 -38.99 28.00
CA ALA A 8 -5.44 -38.03 27.55
C ALA A 8 -4.73 -36.84 26.87
N CYS A 9 -4.84 -36.71 25.53
CA CYS A 9 -4.45 -35.49 24.83
C CYS A 9 -5.44 -34.39 25.13
N LEU A 10 -5.01 -33.40 25.90
CA LEU A 10 -5.74 -32.12 26.06
C LEU A 10 -5.53 -31.29 24.78
N THR A 11 -6.55 -31.20 23.93
CA THR A 11 -6.60 -30.23 22.85
C THR A 11 -7.01 -28.87 23.45
N ALA A 12 -6.05 -27.96 23.61
CA ALA A 12 -6.36 -26.58 23.92
C ALA A 12 -7.00 -25.92 22.69
N PRO A 13 -8.15 -25.20 22.85
CA PRO A 13 -8.70 -24.41 21.75
C PRO A 13 -7.70 -23.30 21.37
N ALA A 14 -7.39 -23.18 20.09
CA ALA A 14 -6.64 -22.02 19.58
C ALA A 14 -7.51 -20.78 19.78
N ALA A 15 -7.03 -19.82 20.56
CA ALA A 15 -7.67 -18.51 20.65
C ALA A 15 -7.57 -17.82 19.27
N PRO A 16 -8.65 -17.18 18.76
CA PRO A 16 -8.55 -16.39 17.55
C PRO A 16 -7.53 -15.27 17.79
N ALA A 17 -6.56 -15.14 16.88
CA ALA A 17 -5.69 -13.98 16.86
C ALA A 17 -6.57 -12.77 16.56
N LEU A 18 -6.64 -11.82 17.47
CA LEU A 18 -7.30 -10.52 17.22
C LEU A 18 -6.35 -9.77 16.28
N ALA A 19 -6.82 -9.43 15.08
CA ALA A 19 -6.11 -8.52 14.19
C ALA A 19 -5.84 -7.20 14.92
N GLY A 20 -4.65 -6.65 14.70
CA GLY A 20 -4.29 -5.36 15.27
C GLY A 20 -5.27 -4.29 14.79
N THR A 21 -5.86 -3.54 15.72
CA THR A 21 -6.74 -2.42 15.39
C THR A 21 -5.92 -1.15 15.24
N TRP A 22 -6.23 -0.36 14.23
CA TRP A 22 -5.67 0.98 14.05
C TRP A 22 -6.71 2.04 14.38
N THR A 23 -6.26 3.14 14.96
CA THR A 23 -7.07 4.33 15.19
C THR A 23 -6.33 5.56 14.67
N ALA A 24 -7.06 6.51 14.08
CA ALA A 24 -6.47 7.74 13.59
C ALA A 24 -5.75 8.49 14.73
N PRO A 25 -4.57 9.08 14.47
CA PRO A 25 -3.89 9.93 15.43
C PRO A 25 -4.74 11.13 15.84
N GLU A 26 -4.44 11.70 17.03
CA GLU A 26 -5.10 12.91 17.50
C GLU A 26 -4.95 14.05 16.49
N GLY A 27 -6.05 14.77 16.22
CA GLY A 27 -6.08 15.85 15.24
C GLY A 27 -6.18 15.39 13.78
N CYS A 28 -6.35 14.09 13.53
CA CYS A 28 -6.53 13.53 12.20
C CYS A 28 -7.97 13.01 12.01
N GLU A 29 -8.50 13.17 10.81
CA GLU A 29 -9.84 12.74 10.42
C GLU A 29 -9.77 11.76 9.24
N VAL A 30 -10.35 10.57 9.41
CA VAL A 30 -10.49 9.58 8.33
C VAL A 30 -11.69 9.95 7.47
N PHE A 31 -11.47 10.08 6.17
CA PHE A 31 -12.52 10.43 5.23
C PHE A 31 -12.94 9.31 4.29
N MET A 32 -12.16 8.22 4.24
CA MET A 32 -12.46 7.09 3.36
C MET A 32 -11.77 5.81 3.85
N THR A 33 -12.46 4.69 3.74
CA THR A 33 -11.93 3.32 3.84
C THR A 33 -12.07 2.66 2.48
N VAL A 34 -11.05 1.95 2.03
CA VAL A 34 -11.05 1.24 0.75
C VAL A 34 -10.73 -0.22 0.98
N GLN A 35 -11.62 -1.09 0.54
CA GLN A 35 -11.35 -2.52 0.46
C GLN A 35 -10.77 -2.85 -0.91
N SER A 36 -9.62 -3.49 -0.94
CA SER A 36 -8.89 -3.79 -2.16
C SER A 36 -8.65 -5.29 -2.31
N LYS A 37 -8.29 -5.71 -3.51
CA LYS A 37 -7.67 -7.00 -3.75
C LYS A 37 -6.38 -7.18 -2.94
N ALA A 38 -5.78 -8.37 -3.05
CA ALA A 38 -4.55 -8.73 -2.34
C ALA A 38 -4.67 -8.60 -0.81
N CYS A 39 -5.85 -8.93 -0.24
CA CYS A 39 -6.11 -8.97 1.20
C CYS A 39 -5.72 -7.67 1.91
N ARG A 40 -6.19 -6.53 1.40
CA ARG A 40 -5.84 -5.22 1.94
C ARG A 40 -7.06 -4.34 2.18
N VAL A 41 -7.07 -3.67 3.34
CA VAL A 41 -7.95 -2.55 3.63
C VAL A 41 -7.12 -1.32 3.92
N SER A 42 -7.49 -0.18 3.35
CA SER A 42 -6.77 1.08 3.49
C SER A 42 -7.66 2.16 4.09
N HIS A 43 -7.12 2.95 5.02
CA HIS A 43 -7.80 4.15 5.52
C HIS A 43 -7.06 5.39 5.06
N TYR A 44 -7.79 6.32 4.48
CA TYR A 44 -7.30 7.61 4.03
C TYR A 44 -7.74 8.69 5.01
N TYR A 45 -6.77 9.50 5.47
CA TYR A 45 -7.03 10.50 6.50
C TYR A 45 -6.20 11.78 6.27
N LYS A 46 -6.63 12.86 6.91
CA LYS A 46 -5.97 14.17 6.91
C LYS A 46 -5.75 14.62 8.32
N CYS A 47 -4.61 15.27 8.58
CA CYS A 47 -4.27 15.79 9.90
C CYS A 47 -4.22 17.32 9.87
N SER A 48 -4.77 17.96 10.88
CA SER A 48 -4.84 19.42 10.98
C SER A 48 -3.48 20.09 11.17
N ALA A 49 -2.46 19.32 11.58
CA ALA A 49 -1.08 19.81 11.77
C ALA A 49 -0.25 19.77 10.49
N ASP A 50 -0.73 19.10 9.43
CA ASP A 50 0.00 18.96 8.17
C ASP A 50 -0.24 20.15 7.23
N ALA A 51 0.53 20.21 6.15
CA ALA A 51 0.34 21.20 5.11
C ALA A 51 -1.03 21.01 4.41
N PRO A 52 -1.67 22.09 3.98
CA PRO A 52 -2.95 21.99 3.28
C PRO A 52 -2.84 21.16 2.00
N GLY A 53 -3.59 20.08 1.93
CA GLY A 53 -3.61 19.13 0.81
C GLY A 53 -2.85 17.85 1.06
N ASP A 54 -2.06 17.77 2.13
CA ASP A 54 -1.43 16.51 2.54
C ASP A 54 -2.49 15.48 2.90
N GLN A 55 -2.22 14.23 2.53
CA GLN A 55 -3.09 13.10 2.78
C GLN A 55 -2.26 11.89 3.23
N TRP A 56 -2.79 11.21 4.20
CA TRP A 56 -2.22 9.98 4.73
C TRP A 56 -3.00 8.76 4.28
N ARG A 57 -2.30 7.66 4.19
CA ARG A 57 -2.87 6.32 4.03
C ARG A 57 -2.23 5.38 5.05
N VAL A 58 -3.04 4.51 5.65
CA VAL A 58 -2.59 3.32 6.36
C VAL A 58 -3.20 2.10 5.68
N ASP A 59 -2.36 1.10 5.40
CA ASP A 59 -2.79 -0.19 4.85
C ASP A 59 -2.73 -1.25 5.96
N LEU A 60 -3.79 -2.05 6.05
CA LEU A 60 -3.91 -3.16 6.98
C LEU A 60 -4.14 -4.47 6.20
N ASP A 61 -3.52 -5.52 6.69
CA ASP A 61 -3.80 -6.92 6.33
C ASP A 61 -4.53 -7.65 7.46
N GLN A 62 -4.53 -8.97 7.43
CA GLN A 62 -5.15 -9.79 8.48
C GLN A 62 -4.43 -9.70 9.85
N GLU A 63 -3.18 -9.27 9.88
CA GLU A 63 -2.38 -9.13 11.10
C GLU A 63 -2.47 -7.72 11.69
N GLY A 64 -2.88 -6.73 10.89
CA GLY A 64 -3.07 -5.34 11.29
C GLY A 64 -2.35 -4.35 10.37
N PRO A 65 -2.05 -3.13 10.86
CA PRO A 65 -1.42 -2.10 10.05
C PRO A 65 0.05 -2.47 9.74
N PHE A 66 0.40 -2.44 8.44
CA PHE A 66 1.74 -2.78 7.98
C PHE A 66 2.43 -1.67 7.18
N PHE A 67 1.67 -0.77 6.57
CA PHE A 67 2.22 0.30 5.74
C PHE A 67 1.54 1.64 6.06
N PHE A 68 2.33 2.71 6.10
CA PHE A 68 1.85 4.09 6.23
C PHE A 68 2.52 4.95 5.18
N SER A 69 1.79 5.89 4.59
CA SER A 69 2.36 6.87 3.68
C SER A 69 1.66 8.21 3.78
N ARG A 70 2.41 9.27 3.54
CA ARG A 70 1.90 10.62 3.34
C ARG A 70 2.31 11.12 1.97
N ILE A 71 1.36 11.67 1.27
CA ILE A 71 1.57 12.41 0.02
C ILE A 71 1.16 13.87 0.23
N ASP A 72 1.74 14.76 -0.56
CA ASP A 72 1.31 16.14 -0.62
C ASP A 72 0.13 16.31 -1.60
N ARG A 73 -0.25 17.56 -1.84
CA ARG A 73 -1.32 17.91 -2.76
C ARG A 73 -1.08 17.47 -4.22
N GLU A 74 0.18 17.36 -4.63
CA GLU A 74 0.57 16.93 -5.97
C GLU A 74 0.82 15.41 -6.06
N ALA A 75 0.40 14.67 -5.01
CA ALA A 75 0.63 13.23 -4.85
C ALA A 75 2.12 12.84 -4.75
N GLN A 76 3.02 13.82 -4.53
CA GLN A 76 4.40 13.54 -4.23
C GLN A 76 4.52 12.78 -2.91
N TRP A 77 5.28 11.71 -2.90
CA TRP A 77 5.60 10.97 -1.68
C TRP A 77 6.42 11.85 -0.74
N VAL A 78 5.89 12.11 0.45
CA VAL A 78 6.54 12.93 1.47
C VAL A 78 7.22 12.07 2.51
N GLU A 79 6.52 11.06 3.00
CA GLU A 79 7.08 10.06 3.90
C GLU A 79 6.30 8.74 3.82
N SER A 80 6.97 7.66 4.20
CA SER A 80 6.35 6.35 4.37
C SER A 80 7.05 5.54 5.46
N PHE A 81 6.40 4.47 5.89
CA PHE A 81 6.92 3.51 6.86
C PHE A 81 6.60 2.10 6.37
N ASP A 82 7.66 1.28 6.10
CA ASP A 82 7.60 -0.11 5.66
C ASP A 82 8.96 -0.82 5.84
N PRO A 83 9.22 -1.53 6.89
CA PRO A 83 9.04 -1.23 8.30
C PRO A 83 9.95 -0.09 8.80
N VAL A 84 10.75 0.50 7.91
CA VAL A 84 11.66 1.61 8.22
C VAL A 84 11.05 2.91 7.68
N ARG A 85 11.04 3.94 8.51
CA ARG A 85 10.59 5.26 8.08
C ARG A 85 11.56 5.83 7.03
N GLN A 86 10.98 6.32 5.94
CA GLN A 86 11.69 7.06 4.90
C GLN A 86 10.97 8.37 4.61
N THR A 87 11.75 9.36 4.22
CA THR A 87 11.26 10.71 3.94
C THR A 87 11.83 11.22 2.61
N LEU A 88 11.08 12.07 1.93
CA LEU A 88 11.51 12.74 0.72
C LEU A 88 12.79 13.55 0.99
N ASP A 89 13.78 13.42 0.11
CA ASP A 89 14.98 14.25 0.13
C ASP A 89 14.62 15.69 -0.25
N PRO A 90 15.32 16.69 0.30
CA PRO A 90 15.12 18.09 -0.09
C PRO A 90 15.40 18.31 -1.58
N ALA A 91 14.56 19.11 -2.24
CA ALA A 91 14.72 19.51 -3.64
C ALA A 91 14.82 18.33 -4.61
N PRO A 92 13.74 17.57 -4.81
CA PRO A 92 13.70 16.51 -5.82
C PRO A 92 14.06 17.08 -7.20
N SER A 93 14.72 16.26 -8.04
CA SER A 93 15.12 16.68 -9.39
C SER A 93 13.93 16.83 -10.32
N ASP A 94 12.92 16.02 -10.12
CA ASP A 94 11.64 16.01 -10.85
C ASP A 94 10.55 15.55 -9.86
N PRO A 95 9.87 16.47 -9.16
CA PRO A 95 8.82 16.09 -8.22
C PRO A 95 7.58 15.62 -8.96
N ALA A 96 6.86 14.64 -8.39
CA ALA A 96 5.58 14.22 -8.92
C ALA A 96 4.58 15.40 -8.94
N SER A 97 3.79 15.49 -10.01
CA SER A 97 2.80 16.54 -10.20
C SER A 97 1.47 16.02 -10.74
N PHE A 98 0.55 15.77 -9.85
CA PHE A 98 -0.82 15.40 -10.21
C PHE A 98 -1.49 16.44 -11.11
N SER A 99 -1.16 17.73 -10.93
CA SER A 99 -1.67 18.81 -11.76
C SER A 99 -1.14 18.74 -13.18
N GLU A 100 0.13 18.41 -13.37
CA GLU A 100 0.73 18.20 -14.70
C GLU A 100 0.11 16.98 -15.40
N LEU A 101 -0.02 15.86 -14.70
CA LEU A 101 -0.69 14.67 -15.22
C LEU A 101 -2.10 15.00 -15.74
N LEU A 102 -2.89 15.74 -14.98
CA LEU A 102 -4.24 16.12 -15.43
C LEU A 102 -4.24 17.08 -16.62
N ALA A 103 -3.25 17.95 -16.73
CA ALA A 103 -3.17 18.98 -17.76
C ALA A 103 -2.55 18.46 -19.07
N SER A 104 -1.48 17.69 -18.98
CA SER A 104 -0.69 17.21 -20.13
C SER A 104 -1.00 15.76 -20.53
N GLY A 105 -1.55 14.98 -19.60
CA GLY A 105 -1.79 13.54 -19.77
C GLY A 105 -0.61 12.67 -19.35
N VAL A 106 0.53 13.26 -19.03
CA VAL A 106 1.74 12.55 -18.57
C VAL A 106 2.40 13.37 -17.47
N ASP A 107 2.92 12.68 -16.46
CA ASP A 107 3.79 13.22 -15.41
C ASP A 107 4.99 12.30 -15.26
N THR A 108 6.18 12.86 -15.23
CA THR A 108 7.42 12.14 -14.89
C THR A 108 7.88 12.55 -13.51
N TRP A 109 8.60 11.67 -12.85
CA TRP A 109 9.12 11.98 -11.53
C TRP A 109 10.43 11.27 -11.25
N ASP A 110 11.29 11.96 -10.48
CA ASP A 110 12.62 11.50 -10.09
C ASP A 110 13.02 12.16 -8.78
N PHE A 111 12.98 11.41 -7.70
CA PHE A 111 13.24 11.93 -6.36
C PHE A 111 13.96 10.92 -5.46
N GLY A 112 14.74 11.46 -4.51
CA GLY A 112 15.43 10.69 -3.49
C GLY A 112 14.58 10.48 -2.25
N LEU A 113 14.83 9.37 -1.57
CA LEU A 113 14.24 9.01 -0.29
C LEU A 113 15.35 8.66 0.70
N SER A 114 15.36 9.29 1.87
CA SER A 114 16.26 8.99 2.99
C SER A 114 15.56 8.15 4.05
N LYS A 115 16.24 7.10 4.53
CA LYS A 115 15.76 6.24 5.61
C LYS A 115 16.37 6.65 6.94
N ALA A 116 15.65 6.34 8.03
CA ALA A 116 16.10 6.67 9.38
C ALA A 116 17.40 5.97 9.81
N ASP A 117 17.78 4.88 9.15
CA ASP A 117 19.03 4.14 9.36
C ASP A 117 20.23 4.74 8.60
N GLY A 118 20.04 5.86 7.89
CA GLY A 118 21.08 6.53 7.09
C GLY A 118 21.24 5.98 5.68
N THR A 119 20.50 4.94 5.32
CA THR A 119 20.41 4.48 3.93
C THR A 119 19.40 5.32 3.15
N GLY A 120 19.22 5.05 1.87
CA GLY A 120 18.24 5.74 1.04
C GLY A 120 18.12 5.09 -0.32
N SER A 121 17.14 5.56 -1.07
CA SER A 121 16.88 5.10 -2.42
C SER A 121 16.51 6.30 -3.31
N ARG A 122 16.43 6.06 -4.61
CA ARG A 122 15.93 6.99 -5.62
C ARG A 122 14.78 6.30 -6.34
N ALA A 123 13.65 6.98 -6.43
CA ALA A 123 12.48 6.55 -7.18
C ALA A 123 12.39 7.37 -8.47
N ALA A 124 12.22 6.71 -9.61
CA ALA A 124 12.02 7.37 -10.89
C ALA A 124 11.00 6.62 -11.74
N GLY A 125 10.23 7.35 -12.53
CA GLY A 125 9.19 6.77 -13.36
C GLY A 125 8.28 7.78 -14.01
N TYR A 126 7.10 7.32 -14.39
CA TYR A 126 6.06 8.18 -14.96
C TYR A 126 4.66 7.62 -14.69
N ASP A 127 3.70 8.51 -14.76
CA ASP A 127 2.28 8.23 -14.88
C ASP A 127 1.76 8.79 -16.20
N ARG A 128 0.92 8.04 -16.89
CA ARG A 128 0.31 8.47 -18.14
C ARG A 128 -1.17 8.12 -18.18
N LEU A 129 -2.03 9.09 -18.45
CA LEU A 129 -3.45 8.85 -18.66
C LEU A 129 -3.67 8.03 -19.93
N THR A 130 -4.36 6.90 -19.82
CA THR A 130 -4.74 6.06 -20.97
C THR A 130 -5.90 6.64 -21.77
N GLY A 131 -6.64 7.58 -21.16
CA GLY A 131 -7.91 8.08 -21.69
C GLY A 131 -9.12 7.24 -21.30
N ALA A 132 -8.91 6.05 -20.75
CA ALA A 132 -9.98 5.19 -20.28
C ALA A 132 -10.49 5.64 -18.89
N THR A 133 -11.70 5.22 -18.59
CA THR A 133 -12.32 5.35 -17.26
C THR A 133 -12.88 4.00 -16.83
N VAL A 134 -12.90 3.77 -15.53
CA VAL A 134 -13.49 2.60 -14.91
C VAL A 134 -14.48 3.06 -13.83
N VAL A 135 -15.55 2.31 -13.63
CA VAL A 135 -16.48 2.54 -12.51
C VAL A 135 -16.31 1.39 -11.52
N ILE A 136 -15.88 1.72 -10.31
CA ILE A 136 -15.71 0.77 -9.22
C ILE A 136 -16.57 1.24 -8.06
N ASP A 137 -17.46 0.40 -7.58
CA ASP A 137 -18.40 0.71 -6.48
C ASP A 137 -19.13 2.05 -6.66
N GLY A 138 -19.56 2.34 -7.90
CA GLY A 138 -20.26 3.57 -8.26
C GLY A 138 -19.36 4.81 -8.41
N ILE A 139 -18.06 4.71 -8.12
CA ILE A 139 -17.08 5.79 -8.28
C ILE A 139 -16.43 5.71 -9.66
N THR A 140 -16.44 6.82 -10.40
CA THR A 140 -15.76 6.92 -11.70
C THR A 140 -14.31 7.34 -11.49
N LEU A 141 -13.39 6.50 -11.95
CA LEU A 141 -11.96 6.71 -11.88
C LEU A 141 -11.39 6.86 -13.29
N ARG A 142 -10.30 7.59 -13.44
CA ARG A 142 -9.49 7.63 -14.69
C ARG A 142 -8.39 6.59 -14.58
N GLU A 143 -8.09 5.92 -15.68
CA GLU A 143 -7.02 4.94 -15.74
C GLU A 143 -5.71 5.61 -16.16
N THR A 144 -4.62 5.23 -15.48
CA THR A 144 -3.24 5.56 -15.87
C THR A 144 -2.46 4.28 -16.16
N GLU A 145 -1.42 4.43 -16.97
CA GLU A 145 -0.31 3.51 -17.08
C GLU A 145 0.84 4.07 -16.24
N VAL A 146 1.50 3.22 -15.49
CA VAL A 146 2.60 3.57 -14.60
C VAL A 146 3.81 2.70 -14.87
N GLU A 147 5.00 3.30 -14.87
CA GLU A 147 6.28 2.61 -14.72
C GLU A 147 7.05 3.23 -13.56
N PHE A 148 7.58 2.39 -12.70
CA PHE A 148 8.30 2.75 -11.49
C PHE A 148 9.60 1.95 -11.41
N THR A 149 10.70 2.62 -11.09
CA THR A 149 11.97 1.97 -10.74
C THR A 149 12.54 2.58 -9.48
N GLU A 150 12.87 1.74 -8.52
CA GLU A 150 13.60 2.12 -7.32
C GLU A 150 15.05 1.66 -7.41
N TYR A 151 15.97 2.56 -7.13
CA TYR A 151 17.40 2.33 -7.13
C TYR A 151 17.95 2.52 -5.72
N ASP A 152 19.01 1.78 -5.38
CA ASP A 152 19.84 2.15 -4.23
C ASP A 152 20.70 3.40 -4.53
N ARG A 153 21.47 3.84 -3.54
CA ARG A 153 22.36 5.03 -3.73
C ARG A 153 23.49 4.81 -4.72
N ASP A 154 23.83 3.56 -5.02
CA ASP A 154 24.87 3.18 -5.98
C ASP A 154 24.30 2.98 -7.39
N GLY A 155 23.00 3.13 -7.57
CA GLY A 155 22.28 2.99 -8.84
C GLY A 155 21.89 1.56 -9.18
N THR A 156 21.99 0.62 -8.23
CA THR A 156 21.49 -0.75 -8.41
C THR A 156 19.97 -0.74 -8.33
N VAL A 157 19.30 -1.43 -9.25
CA VAL A 157 17.85 -1.60 -9.22
C VAL A 157 17.46 -2.45 -8.04
N LEU A 158 16.63 -1.91 -7.16
CA LEU A 158 16.04 -2.61 -6.02
C LEU A 158 14.69 -3.22 -6.35
N ARG A 159 13.90 -2.51 -7.14
CA ARG A 159 12.54 -2.91 -7.51
C ARG A 159 12.09 -2.17 -8.75
N GLN A 160 11.29 -2.83 -9.56
CA GLN A 160 10.56 -2.23 -10.67
C GLN A 160 9.09 -2.65 -10.61
N SER A 161 8.22 -1.78 -11.08
CA SER A 161 6.80 -2.10 -11.23
C SER A 161 6.27 -1.41 -12.47
N ARG A 162 5.31 -2.05 -13.13
CA ARG A 162 4.60 -1.49 -14.29
C ARG A 162 3.18 -2.03 -14.34
N GLY A 163 2.28 -1.27 -14.91
CA GLY A 163 0.88 -1.67 -15.02
C GLY A 163 -0.06 -0.48 -15.09
N ASN A 164 -1.23 -0.67 -14.53
CA ASN A 164 -2.25 0.37 -14.45
C ASN A 164 -2.47 0.81 -13.00
N GLU A 165 -2.81 2.08 -12.85
CA GLU A 165 -3.38 2.63 -11.65
C GLU A 165 -4.69 3.35 -12.00
N TYR A 166 -5.47 3.63 -10.97
CA TYR A 166 -6.70 4.38 -11.10
C TYR A 166 -6.60 5.66 -10.30
N LEU A 167 -6.97 6.81 -10.86
CA LEU A 167 -6.97 8.07 -10.13
C LEU A 167 -8.35 8.70 -10.03
N HIS A 168 -8.60 9.37 -8.91
CA HIS A 168 -9.76 10.25 -8.73
C HIS A 168 -9.32 11.71 -8.75
N PRO A 169 -9.75 12.52 -9.74
CA PRO A 169 -9.22 13.87 -9.95
C PRO A 169 -9.45 14.81 -8.76
N GLU A 170 -10.62 14.77 -8.15
CA GLU A 170 -10.99 15.66 -7.04
C GLU A 170 -10.35 15.26 -5.72
N TRP A 171 -10.21 13.94 -5.47
CA TRP A 171 -9.53 13.45 -4.27
C TRP A 171 -8.02 13.57 -4.37
N ARG A 172 -7.48 13.67 -5.59
CA ARG A 172 -6.05 13.71 -5.90
C ARG A 172 -5.34 12.49 -5.32
N LEU A 173 -5.93 11.34 -5.55
CA LEU A 173 -5.45 10.05 -5.07
C LEU A 173 -5.30 9.07 -6.22
N PHE A 174 -4.28 8.23 -6.10
CA PHE A 174 -4.08 7.04 -6.91
C PHE A 174 -4.47 5.79 -6.13
N PHE A 175 -5.02 4.83 -6.85
CA PHE A 175 -5.34 3.49 -6.37
C PHE A 175 -4.64 2.49 -7.27
N ALA A 176 -4.01 1.48 -6.66
CA ALA A 176 -3.35 0.43 -7.42
C ALA A 176 -4.33 -0.28 -8.36
N GLY A 177 -3.83 -0.70 -9.50
CA GLY A 177 -4.53 -1.54 -10.47
C GLY A 177 -3.78 -2.86 -10.71
N PRO A 178 -4.10 -3.57 -11.80
CA PRO A 178 -3.37 -4.75 -12.23
C PRO A 178 -2.02 -4.35 -12.83
N GLY A 179 -1.00 -5.14 -12.54
CA GLY A 179 0.36 -4.90 -13.04
C GLY A 179 1.29 -6.05 -12.75
N GLU A 180 2.56 -5.77 -12.78
CA GLU A 180 3.63 -6.71 -12.43
C GLU A 180 4.78 -5.97 -11.75
N THR A 181 5.48 -6.67 -10.87
CA THR A 181 6.64 -6.17 -10.13
C THR A 181 7.81 -7.12 -10.24
N ASP A 182 9.02 -6.57 -10.26
CA ASP A 182 10.29 -7.28 -10.16
C ASP A 182 11.03 -6.75 -8.93
N LEU A 183 11.46 -7.65 -8.06
CA LEU A 183 12.18 -7.33 -6.83
C LEU A 183 13.71 -7.27 -7.03
N GLY A 184 14.16 -6.97 -8.25
CA GLY A 184 15.57 -6.80 -8.60
C GLY A 184 16.27 -8.08 -9.06
N ASP A 185 15.54 -9.17 -9.27
CA ASP A 185 16.08 -10.45 -9.74
C ASP A 185 15.72 -10.79 -11.20
N GLY A 186 15.04 -9.87 -11.90
CA GLY A 186 14.64 -10.01 -13.31
C GLY A 186 13.37 -10.84 -13.51
N ARG A 187 12.69 -11.23 -12.42
CA ARG A 187 11.44 -12.00 -12.50
C ARG A 187 10.23 -11.11 -12.23
N TRP A 188 9.41 -10.97 -13.24
CA TRP A 188 8.16 -10.23 -13.13
C TRP A 188 7.06 -11.09 -12.53
N LEU A 189 6.50 -10.63 -11.42
CA LEU A 189 5.41 -11.27 -10.70
C LEU A 189 4.14 -10.44 -10.87
N PRO A 190 3.00 -11.05 -11.23
CA PRO A 190 1.75 -10.33 -11.35
C PRO A 190 1.31 -9.80 -9.99
N ILE A 191 0.79 -8.57 -9.99
CA ILE A 191 0.17 -7.92 -8.83
C ILE A 191 -1.17 -7.34 -9.25
N ASP A 192 -2.14 -7.34 -8.34
CA ASP A 192 -3.40 -6.65 -8.55
C ASP A 192 -3.92 -6.13 -7.20
N GLY A 193 -3.75 -4.84 -6.98
CA GLY A 193 -4.21 -4.15 -5.77
C GLY A 193 -5.47 -3.32 -5.99
N SER A 194 -6.25 -3.63 -7.04
CA SER A 194 -7.42 -2.84 -7.43
C SER A 194 -8.40 -2.64 -6.28
N PRO A 195 -8.94 -1.43 -6.09
CA PRO A 195 -10.01 -1.19 -5.14
C PRO A 195 -11.28 -1.92 -5.58
N LEU A 196 -12.05 -2.40 -4.63
CA LEU A 196 -13.33 -3.08 -4.85
C LEU A 196 -14.48 -2.37 -4.16
N GLN A 197 -14.23 -1.69 -3.04
CA GLN A 197 -15.25 -0.91 -2.33
C GLN A 197 -14.64 0.38 -1.78
N PHE A 198 -15.42 1.46 -1.87
CA PHE A 198 -15.14 2.76 -1.26
C PHE A 198 -16.19 3.02 -0.19
N ILE A 199 -15.78 3.13 1.06
CA ILE A 199 -16.65 3.21 2.23
C ILE A 199 -16.42 4.55 2.91
N PHE A 200 -17.47 5.35 3.05
CA PHE A 200 -17.40 6.70 3.62
C PHE A 200 -17.92 6.75 5.06
N PRO A 201 -17.65 7.85 5.79
CA PRO A 201 -18.12 8.00 7.16
C PRO A 201 -19.64 7.78 7.30
N GLY A 202 -20.03 6.91 8.24
CA GLY A 202 -21.43 6.55 8.49
C GLY A 202 -21.92 5.32 7.71
N GLU A 203 -21.14 4.78 6.78
CA GLU A 203 -21.47 3.56 6.05
C GLU A 203 -20.97 2.32 6.80
N GLU A 204 -21.64 1.17 6.57
CA GLU A 204 -21.21 -0.11 7.13
C GLU A 204 -19.84 -0.50 6.59
N GLY A 205 -18.93 -0.91 7.49
CA GLY A 205 -17.54 -1.25 7.15
C GLY A 205 -16.56 -0.07 7.18
N PHE A 206 -17.02 1.16 7.42
CA PHE A 206 -16.12 2.28 7.64
C PHE A 206 -15.21 2.02 8.85
N LEU A 207 -13.91 2.23 8.71
CA LEU A 207 -12.89 1.90 9.70
C LEU A 207 -12.78 0.40 10.05
N SER A 208 -13.25 -0.50 9.17
CA SER A 208 -13.00 -1.93 9.33
C SER A 208 -11.51 -2.23 9.30
N SER A 209 -10.99 -2.96 10.28
CA SER A 209 -9.61 -3.44 10.33
C SER A 209 -9.41 -4.77 9.58
N GLN A 210 -10.48 -5.34 9.01
CA GLN A 210 -10.43 -6.63 8.35
C GLN A 210 -10.51 -6.45 6.83
N PRO A 211 -9.50 -6.89 6.07
CA PRO A 211 -9.62 -7.01 4.63
C PRO A 211 -10.59 -8.13 4.27
N LEU A 212 -11.33 -7.95 3.16
CA LEU A 212 -12.43 -8.84 2.77
C LEU A 212 -12.12 -9.68 1.53
N PHE A 213 -11.17 -9.27 0.68
CA PHE A 213 -10.98 -9.86 -0.64
C PHE A 213 -9.60 -10.48 -0.81
N ASP A 214 -9.55 -11.66 -1.44
CA ASP A 214 -8.35 -12.43 -1.81
C ASP A 214 -7.48 -12.86 -0.61
N CYS A 215 -8.02 -12.89 0.60
CA CYS A 215 -7.25 -13.22 1.80
C CYS A 215 -6.80 -14.68 1.84
N ASP A 216 -7.58 -15.60 1.30
CA ASP A 216 -7.25 -17.03 1.26
C ASP A 216 -6.15 -17.35 0.23
N ALA A 217 -6.03 -16.54 -0.84
CA ALA A 217 -5.05 -16.75 -1.90
C ALA A 217 -3.61 -16.53 -1.41
N LEU A 218 -3.39 -15.59 -0.50
CA LEU A 218 -2.07 -15.30 0.07
C LEU A 218 -1.53 -16.44 0.93
N THR A 219 -2.39 -17.21 1.58
CA THR A 219 -1.98 -18.38 2.38
C THR A 219 -1.56 -19.57 1.55
N ALA A 220 -1.97 -19.64 0.28
CA ALA A 220 -1.69 -20.76 -0.63
C ALA A 220 -0.38 -20.59 -1.43
N GLU A 221 0.10 -19.37 -1.61
CA GLU A 221 1.24 -19.05 -2.48
C GLU A 221 2.56 -18.75 -1.75
N LEU A 222 2.53 -18.50 -0.44
CA LEU A 222 3.76 -18.31 0.32
C LEU A 222 4.38 -19.68 0.64
N PRO A 223 5.54 -20.04 0.05
CA PRO A 223 6.32 -21.13 0.57
C PRO A 223 6.70 -20.75 2.01
N VAL A 224 6.27 -21.57 2.96
CA VAL A 224 6.64 -21.41 4.37
C VAL A 224 8.15 -21.58 4.47
N TRP A 225 8.90 -20.50 4.39
CA TRP A 225 10.29 -20.46 4.80
C TRP A 225 10.30 -20.58 6.32
N ARG A 226 10.21 -21.83 6.79
CA ARG A 226 10.58 -22.11 8.17
C ARG A 226 12.08 -21.82 8.26
N VAL A 227 12.42 -20.69 8.86
CA VAL A 227 13.77 -20.50 9.40
C VAL A 227 13.91 -21.55 10.48
N ALA A 228 14.62 -22.64 10.16
CA ALA A 228 15.05 -23.59 11.14
C ALA A 228 16.04 -22.86 12.04
N HIS A 229 15.60 -22.48 13.23
CA HIS A 229 16.53 -22.21 14.31
C HIS A 229 17.12 -23.57 14.69
N GLU A 230 18.30 -23.87 14.21
CA GLU A 230 19.12 -24.91 14.80
C GLU A 230 19.71 -24.39 16.13
N PRO A 231 19.83 -25.29 17.13
CA PRO A 231 20.19 -24.99 18.52
C PRO A 231 21.63 -24.49 18.71
#